data_785281c30acc88a0cbee5db7129f6a9d
#
_entry.id   785281c30acc88a0cbee5db7129f6a9d
#
_cell.length_a   1.000
_cell.length_b   1.000
_cell.length_c   1.000
_cell.angle_alpha   90.00
_cell.angle_beta   90.00
_cell.angle_gamma   90.00
#
_symmetry.space_group_name_H-M   'P 1'
#
loop_
_entity.id
_entity.type
_entity.pdbx_description
1 polymer ?
#
loop_
_entity_poly.entity_id
_entity_poly.type
_entity_poly.pdbx_seq_one_letter_code
_entity_poly.pdbx_strand_id
1 'polypeptide(L)'
;FFFLPEAEQAFIENLAAQNMQPVWVKQSLMIEPHEIVVRALFWEDYLKQYPKSSYRQNAEYLMQMYALFLFIGTPASPVSDNFLNSYAVQSSSLDEIEKLAQLKNSALAAQAGKFLQFLQLSEEQRIKHIPVQLSPSEQGTKNESLLAQKQLKHYLGLKNLSLSVPRDCFSDAICH
;
A
#
# COMPACT_ATOMS: atom_id res chain seq x y z
N PHE A 1 16.82 17.11 -30.35
CA PHE A 1 16.62 16.38 -29.09
C PHE A 1 15.38 16.96 -28.42
N PHE A 2 14.28 16.22 -28.38
CA PHE A 2 13.13 16.56 -27.56
C PHE A 2 13.50 16.22 -26.11
N PHE A 3 13.74 17.22 -25.29
CA PHE A 3 13.85 17.03 -23.85
C PHE A 3 12.44 16.83 -23.31
N LEU A 4 12.19 15.69 -22.67
CA LEU A 4 10.99 15.52 -21.87
C LEU A 4 10.99 16.54 -20.72
N PRO A 5 9.84 17.09 -20.34
CA PRO A 5 9.74 17.86 -19.12
C PRO A 5 10.27 17.05 -17.91
N GLU A 6 10.81 17.73 -16.92
CA GLU A 6 11.45 17.08 -15.75
C GLU A 6 10.53 16.08 -15.04
N ALA A 7 9.24 16.40 -14.92
CA ALA A 7 8.27 15.52 -14.29
C ALA A 7 8.10 14.20 -15.05
N GLU A 8 8.00 14.27 -16.37
CA GLU A 8 7.84 13.09 -17.23
C GLU A 8 9.12 12.25 -17.27
N GLN A 9 10.27 12.89 -17.30
CA GLN A 9 11.56 12.21 -17.22
C GLN A 9 11.70 11.47 -15.89
N ALA A 10 11.44 12.14 -14.76
CA ALA A 10 11.51 11.54 -13.42
C ALA A 10 10.56 10.34 -13.27
N PHE A 11 9.34 10.43 -13.81
CA PHE A 11 8.39 9.33 -13.80
C PHE A 11 8.91 8.12 -14.58
N ILE A 12 9.31 8.31 -15.84
CA ILE A 12 9.74 7.23 -16.74
C ILE A 12 11.00 6.55 -16.22
N GLU A 13 12.01 7.31 -15.80
CA GLU A 13 13.28 6.77 -15.30
C GLU A 13 13.07 5.93 -14.03
N ASN A 14 12.26 6.43 -13.08
CA ASN A 14 12.01 5.69 -11.85
C ASN A 14 11.11 4.49 -12.06
N LEU A 15 10.08 4.58 -12.90
CA LEU A 15 9.25 3.42 -13.24
C LEU A 15 10.07 2.34 -13.94
N ALA A 16 10.93 2.72 -14.89
CA ALA A 16 11.81 1.77 -15.57
C ALA A 16 12.77 1.08 -14.59
N ALA A 17 13.40 1.83 -13.67
CA ALA A 17 14.28 1.26 -12.65
C ALA A 17 13.52 0.29 -11.71
N GLN A 18 12.30 0.64 -11.29
CA GLN A 18 11.47 -0.25 -10.45
C GLN A 18 11.02 -1.50 -11.20
N ASN A 19 10.73 -1.41 -12.50
CA ASN A 19 10.34 -2.56 -13.33
C ASN A 19 11.48 -3.56 -13.57
N MET A 20 12.73 -3.15 -13.45
CA MET A 20 13.87 -4.08 -13.47
C MET A 20 13.87 -5.04 -12.27
N GLN A 21 13.24 -4.65 -11.18
CA GLN A 21 13.03 -5.48 -9.99
C GLN A 21 11.55 -5.39 -9.59
N PRO A 22 10.67 -6.20 -10.21
CA PRO A 22 9.23 -6.12 -9.98
C PRO A 22 8.89 -6.37 -8.52
N VAL A 23 7.95 -5.59 -7.99
CA VAL A 23 7.54 -5.67 -6.58
C VAL A 23 6.80 -6.97 -6.27
N TRP A 24 6.08 -7.54 -7.23
CA TRP A 24 5.32 -8.77 -7.05
C TRP A 24 5.28 -9.61 -8.33
N VAL A 25 5.29 -10.92 -8.13
CA VAL A 25 5.18 -11.92 -9.20
C VAL A 25 4.27 -13.05 -8.70
N LYS A 26 3.27 -13.42 -9.47
CA LYS A 26 2.33 -14.50 -9.11
C LYS A 26 1.78 -14.36 -7.68
N GLN A 27 1.35 -13.15 -7.32
CA GLN A 27 0.79 -12.79 -6.02
C GLN A 27 1.77 -12.83 -4.84
N SER A 28 3.06 -13.07 -5.06
CA SER A 28 4.09 -12.97 -4.03
C SER A 28 4.88 -11.67 -4.14
N LEU A 29 5.17 -11.06 -3.01
CA LEU A 29 6.08 -9.90 -2.96
C LEU A 29 7.52 -10.37 -3.18
N MET A 30 8.26 -9.65 -4.03
CA MET A 30 9.61 -10.01 -4.48
C MET A 30 10.70 -9.08 -3.93
N ILE A 31 10.30 -8.04 -3.21
CA ILE A 31 11.20 -7.06 -2.62
C ILE A 31 10.93 -6.96 -1.11
N GLU A 32 11.95 -6.56 -0.37
CA GLU A 32 11.88 -6.41 1.08
C GLU A 32 11.00 -5.21 1.50
N PRO A 33 10.43 -5.22 2.72
CA PRO A 33 9.61 -4.12 3.22
C PRO A 33 10.27 -2.75 3.14
N HIS A 34 11.56 -2.66 3.38
CA HIS A 34 12.33 -1.42 3.23
C HIS A 34 12.21 -0.84 1.82
N GLU A 35 12.39 -1.67 0.79
CA GLU A 35 12.30 -1.22 -0.60
C GLU A 35 10.87 -0.80 -0.96
N ILE A 36 9.85 -1.45 -0.39
CA ILE A 36 8.45 -1.03 -0.54
C ILE A 36 8.26 0.38 0.01
N VAL A 37 8.80 0.67 1.21
CA VAL A 37 8.75 2.01 1.81
C VAL A 37 9.45 3.04 0.94
N VAL A 38 10.66 2.74 0.46
CA VAL A 38 11.44 3.65 -0.40
C VAL A 38 10.65 4.02 -1.65
N ARG A 39 10.07 3.04 -2.33
CA ARG A 39 9.27 3.27 -3.54
C ARG A 39 7.96 4.02 -3.26
N ALA A 40 7.27 3.70 -2.17
CA ALA A 40 6.06 4.41 -1.76
C ALA A 40 6.35 5.89 -1.47
N LEU A 41 7.40 6.20 -0.73
CA LEU A 41 7.83 7.56 -0.43
C LEU A 41 8.27 8.32 -1.69
N PHE A 42 8.95 7.64 -2.63
CA PHE A 42 9.30 8.27 -3.90
C PHE A 42 8.05 8.77 -4.64
N TRP A 43 7.00 7.95 -4.75
CA TRP A 43 5.77 8.35 -5.44
C TRP A 43 4.97 9.39 -4.66
N GLU A 44 5.01 9.37 -3.33
CA GLU A 44 4.44 10.44 -2.51
C GLU A 44 5.14 11.79 -2.77
N ASP A 45 6.45 11.80 -2.80
CA ASP A 45 7.25 13.01 -3.06
C ASP A 45 7.10 13.49 -4.50
N TYR A 46 7.05 12.56 -5.46
CA TYR A 46 6.76 12.88 -6.85
C TYR A 46 5.44 13.65 -7.01
N LEU A 47 4.38 13.20 -6.34
CA LEU A 47 3.07 13.85 -6.38
C LEU A 47 3.07 15.25 -5.76
N LYS A 48 3.90 15.46 -4.73
CA LYS A 48 4.09 16.78 -4.12
C LYS A 48 4.87 17.72 -5.03
N GLN A 49 5.94 17.21 -5.64
CA GLN A 49 6.85 17.99 -6.47
C GLN A 49 6.22 18.32 -7.84
N TYR A 50 5.48 17.38 -8.42
CA TYR A 50 4.91 17.52 -9.76
C TYR A 50 3.38 17.38 -9.78
N PRO A 51 2.62 18.27 -9.11
CA PRO A 51 1.16 18.13 -8.96
C PRO A 51 0.39 18.28 -10.29
N LYS A 52 1.03 18.79 -11.32
CA LYS A 52 0.46 18.98 -12.67
C LYS A 52 1.06 18.03 -13.72
N SER A 53 1.82 17.04 -13.32
CA SER A 53 2.38 16.03 -14.24
C SER A 53 1.28 15.33 -15.04
N SER A 54 1.55 15.04 -16.31
CA SER A 54 0.68 14.19 -17.15
C SER A 54 0.57 12.75 -16.57
N TYR A 55 1.55 12.30 -15.81
CA TYR A 55 1.56 10.98 -15.13
C TYR A 55 1.04 11.01 -13.69
N ARG A 56 0.39 12.10 -13.26
CA ARG A 56 -0.11 12.22 -11.89
C ARG A 56 -0.98 11.03 -11.47
N GLN A 57 -1.94 10.64 -12.30
CA GLN A 57 -2.85 9.51 -11.99
C GLN A 57 -2.10 8.18 -11.87
N ASN A 58 -1.09 7.97 -12.72
CA ASN A 58 -0.23 6.79 -12.65
C ASN A 58 0.61 6.77 -11.36
N ALA A 59 1.18 7.91 -10.98
CA ALA A 59 1.93 8.04 -9.73
C ALA A 59 1.03 7.85 -8.49
N GLU A 60 -0.21 8.36 -8.50
CA GLU A 60 -1.21 8.10 -7.46
C GLU A 60 -1.53 6.61 -7.32
N TYR A 61 -1.70 5.92 -8.45
CA TYR A 61 -1.92 4.47 -8.46
C TYR A 61 -0.73 3.72 -7.86
N LEU A 62 0.50 4.05 -8.28
CA LEU A 62 1.72 3.42 -7.77
C LEU A 62 1.88 3.64 -6.26
N MET A 63 1.69 4.86 -5.78
CA MET A 63 1.73 5.16 -4.35
C MET A 63 0.71 4.32 -3.57
N GLN A 64 -0.53 4.22 -4.07
CA GLN A 64 -1.58 3.43 -3.43
C GLN A 64 -1.29 1.93 -3.46
N MET A 65 -0.72 1.43 -4.56
CA MET A 65 -0.29 0.04 -4.70
C MET A 65 0.80 -0.31 -3.67
N TYR A 66 1.84 0.53 -3.58
CA TYR A 66 2.90 0.32 -2.60
C TYR A 66 2.41 0.47 -1.15
N ALA A 67 1.49 1.40 -0.87
CA ALA A 67 0.84 1.49 0.44
C ALA A 67 0.05 0.23 0.79
N LEU A 68 -0.69 -0.33 -0.17
CA LEU A 68 -1.41 -1.60 0.01
C LEU A 68 -0.43 -2.74 0.33
N PHE A 69 0.66 -2.87 -0.41
CA PHE A 69 1.68 -3.90 -0.16
C PHE A 69 2.37 -3.71 1.19
N LEU A 70 2.63 -2.47 1.59
CA LEU A 70 3.29 -2.16 2.86
C LEU A 70 2.43 -2.53 4.07
N PHE A 71 1.13 -2.21 4.05
CA PHE A 71 0.26 -2.36 5.21
C PHE A 71 -0.54 -3.67 5.21
N ILE A 72 -0.79 -4.25 4.06
CA ILE A 72 -1.63 -5.45 3.93
C ILE A 72 -0.83 -6.61 3.34
N GLY A 73 0.03 -6.35 2.37
CA GLY A 73 0.70 -7.36 1.57
C GLY A 73 -0.17 -7.90 0.45
N THR A 74 0.12 -9.13 0.06
CA THR A 74 -0.64 -9.89 -0.94
C THR A 74 -1.14 -11.21 -0.34
N PRO A 75 -2.08 -11.93 -0.99
CA PRO A 75 -2.52 -13.22 -0.50
C PRO A 75 -1.40 -14.23 -0.25
N ALA A 76 -0.35 -14.23 -1.09
CA ALA A 76 0.80 -15.13 -0.95
C ALA A 76 1.92 -14.56 -0.06
N SER A 77 1.89 -13.26 0.24
CA SER A 77 2.87 -12.58 1.11
C SER A 77 2.14 -11.57 2.01
N PRO A 78 1.31 -12.02 2.95
CA PRO A 78 0.59 -11.13 3.85
C PRO A 78 1.54 -10.47 4.85
N VAL A 79 1.26 -9.23 5.22
CA VAL A 79 2.04 -8.49 6.23
C VAL A 79 1.74 -9.01 7.64
N SER A 80 0.55 -9.56 7.84
CA SER A 80 0.13 -10.13 9.12
C SER A 80 -0.71 -11.38 8.92
N ASP A 81 -0.60 -12.32 9.85
CA ASP A 81 -1.38 -13.55 9.83
C ASP A 81 -2.86 -13.31 10.13
N ASN A 82 -3.18 -12.30 10.94
CA ASN A 82 -4.56 -12.04 11.37
C ASN A 82 -4.94 -10.57 11.52
N PHE A 83 -4.00 -9.63 11.50
CA PHE A 83 -4.22 -8.19 11.73
C PHE A 83 -4.86 -7.82 13.08
N LEU A 84 -4.81 -8.71 14.07
CA LEU A 84 -5.44 -8.50 15.36
C LEU A 84 -4.49 -7.87 16.41
N ASN A 85 -3.20 -8.09 16.27
CA ASN A 85 -2.18 -7.59 17.18
C ASN A 85 -0.80 -7.51 16.52
N SER A 86 0.15 -6.86 17.18
CA SER A 86 1.51 -6.65 16.67
C SER A 86 2.32 -7.95 16.55
N TYR A 87 2.05 -8.96 17.36
CA TYR A 87 2.80 -10.23 17.31
C TYR A 87 2.52 -11.04 16.03
N ALA A 88 1.37 -10.81 15.42
CA ALA A 88 1.00 -11.46 14.16
C ALA A 88 1.57 -10.76 12.93
N VAL A 89 2.14 -9.56 13.09
CA VAL A 89 2.76 -8.81 12.00
C VAL A 89 4.17 -9.34 11.75
N GLN A 90 4.55 -9.50 10.49
CA GLN A 90 5.91 -9.83 10.09
C GLN A 90 6.88 -8.80 10.67
N SER A 91 7.92 -9.25 11.39
CA SER A 91 8.83 -8.36 12.12
C SER A 91 9.52 -7.34 11.23
N SER A 92 9.99 -7.76 10.05
CA SER A 92 10.63 -6.85 9.09
C SER A 92 9.67 -5.76 8.57
N SER A 93 8.39 -6.09 8.39
CA SER A 93 7.36 -5.13 8.00
C SER A 93 7.03 -4.17 9.14
N LEU A 94 6.90 -4.70 10.37
CA LEU A 94 6.61 -3.89 11.54
C LEU A 94 7.72 -2.87 11.81
N ASP A 95 8.99 -3.29 11.76
CA ASP A 95 10.15 -2.41 11.94
C ASP A 95 10.16 -1.24 10.95
N GLU A 96 9.87 -1.52 9.68
CA GLU A 96 9.81 -0.47 8.65
C GLU A 96 8.59 0.45 8.82
N ILE A 97 7.44 -0.08 9.23
CA ILE A 97 6.25 0.72 9.53
C ILE A 97 6.50 1.62 10.75
N GLU A 98 7.17 1.12 11.79
CA GLU A 98 7.55 1.92 12.97
C GLU A 98 8.52 3.06 12.60
N LYS A 99 9.53 2.80 11.78
CA LYS A 99 10.44 3.82 11.28
C LYS A 99 9.70 4.86 10.42
N LEU A 100 8.84 4.40 9.52
CA LEU A 100 8.04 5.28 8.67
C LEU A 100 7.15 6.21 9.49
N ALA A 101 6.52 5.71 10.55
CA ALA A 101 5.65 6.50 11.43
C ALA A 101 6.35 7.68 12.13
N GLN A 102 7.70 7.68 12.18
CA GLN A 102 8.49 8.78 12.77
C GLN A 102 8.71 9.94 11.78
N LEU A 103 8.46 9.74 10.50
CA LEU A 103 8.65 10.79 9.50
C LEU A 103 7.59 11.89 9.65
N LYS A 104 8.00 13.12 9.37
CA LYS A 104 7.13 14.29 9.38
C LYS A 104 6.70 14.65 7.95
N ASN A 105 5.53 15.28 7.82
CA ASN A 105 5.02 15.80 6.54
C ASN A 105 4.82 14.71 5.45
N SER A 106 4.50 13.50 5.86
CA SER A 106 4.19 12.37 4.98
C SER A 106 2.81 11.80 5.31
N ALA A 107 1.96 11.62 4.30
CA ALA A 107 0.67 10.96 4.44
C ALA A 107 0.86 9.46 4.72
N LEU A 108 1.88 8.85 4.12
CA LEU A 108 2.27 7.46 4.40
C LEU A 108 2.71 7.27 5.85
N ALA A 109 3.48 8.23 6.40
CA ALA A 109 3.85 8.21 7.82
C ALA A 109 2.63 8.32 8.73
N ALA A 110 1.66 9.15 8.38
CA ALA A 110 0.40 9.24 9.10
C ALA A 110 -0.39 7.92 9.05
N GLN A 111 -0.42 7.24 7.90
CA GLN A 111 -1.02 5.92 7.75
C GLN A 111 -0.27 4.87 8.59
N ALA A 112 1.07 4.92 8.63
CA ALA A 112 1.88 4.05 9.47
C ALA A 112 1.56 4.23 10.97
N GLY A 113 1.43 5.47 11.43
CA GLY A 113 0.98 5.77 12.79
C GLY A 113 -0.40 5.20 13.10
N LYS A 114 -1.36 5.33 12.17
CA LYS A 114 -2.69 4.72 12.30
C LYS A 114 -2.63 3.19 12.29
N PHE A 115 -1.76 2.58 11.50
CA PHE A 115 -1.55 1.12 11.51
C PHE A 115 -1.16 0.64 12.91
N LEU A 116 -0.16 1.29 13.51
CA LEU A 116 0.28 0.95 14.87
C LEU A 116 -0.82 1.16 15.92
N GLN A 117 -1.61 2.24 15.79
CA GLN A 117 -2.76 2.48 16.67
C GLN A 117 -3.84 1.40 16.50
N PHE A 118 -4.13 0.99 15.26
CA PHE A 118 -5.12 -0.06 14.98
C PHE A 118 -4.77 -1.38 15.69
N LEU A 119 -3.49 -1.77 15.70
CA LEU A 119 -3.03 -2.99 16.35
C LEU A 119 -3.21 -2.98 17.88
N GLN A 120 -3.42 -1.80 18.47
CA GLN A 120 -3.67 -1.64 19.91
C GLN A 120 -5.17 -1.62 20.26
N LEU A 121 -6.05 -1.51 19.25
CA LEU A 121 -7.50 -1.50 19.48
C LEU A 121 -8.00 -2.89 19.85
N SER A 122 -8.84 -2.98 20.89
CA SER A 122 -9.60 -4.19 21.17
C SER A 122 -10.65 -4.43 20.08
N GLU A 123 -11.17 -5.66 20.00
CA GLU A 123 -12.25 -6.00 19.08
C GLU A 123 -13.48 -5.09 19.25
N GLU A 124 -13.87 -4.87 20.52
CA GLU A 124 -14.99 -3.99 20.86
C GLU A 124 -14.76 -2.55 20.34
N GLN A 125 -13.54 -2.02 20.52
CA GLN A 125 -13.17 -0.69 20.03
C GLN A 125 -13.20 -0.63 18.49
N ARG A 126 -12.71 -1.67 17.80
CA ARG A 126 -12.76 -1.74 16.33
C ARG A 126 -14.21 -1.74 15.83
N ILE A 127 -15.06 -2.60 16.40
CA ILE A 127 -16.48 -2.68 16.02
C ILE A 127 -17.20 -1.35 16.26
N LYS A 128 -16.91 -0.69 17.39
CA LYS A 128 -17.54 0.57 17.76
C LYS A 128 -17.12 1.75 16.86
N HIS A 129 -15.85 1.81 16.46
CA HIS A 129 -15.29 2.99 15.80
C HIS A 129 -15.10 2.83 14.29
N ILE A 130 -15.13 1.60 13.77
CA ILE A 130 -14.88 1.31 12.37
C ILE A 130 -16.12 0.65 11.75
N PRO A 131 -16.91 1.39 10.94
CA PRO A 131 -18.21 0.93 10.44
C PRO A 131 -18.05 -0.03 9.25
N VAL A 132 -17.31 -1.12 9.43
CA VAL A 132 -17.08 -2.14 8.41
C VAL A 132 -17.67 -3.46 8.87
N GLN A 133 -18.44 -4.11 7.98
CA GLN A 133 -19.06 -5.40 8.22
C GLN A 133 -18.67 -6.38 7.09
N LEU A 134 -18.68 -7.67 7.42
CA LEU A 134 -18.55 -8.71 6.41
C LEU A 134 -19.86 -8.82 5.60
N SER A 135 -19.74 -9.07 4.31
CA SER A 135 -20.89 -9.39 3.46
C SER A 135 -21.53 -10.73 3.88
N PRO A 136 -22.80 -10.98 3.55
CA PRO A 136 -23.46 -12.25 3.89
C PRO A 136 -22.72 -13.51 3.41
N SER A 137 -22.04 -13.42 2.27
CA SER A 137 -21.20 -14.51 1.73
C SER A 137 -19.93 -14.78 2.54
N GLU A 138 -19.46 -13.81 3.31
CA GLU A 138 -18.25 -13.88 4.14
C GLU A 138 -18.55 -14.22 5.60
N GLN A 139 -19.79 -14.12 6.03
CA GLN A 139 -20.22 -14.36 7.43
C GLN A 139 -20.23 -15.84 7.83
N GLY A 140 -20.18 -16.78 6.86
CA GLY A 140 -20.26 -18.22 7.08
C GLY A 140 -19.03 -18.89 7.71
N THR A 141 -17.91 -18.20 7.76
CA THR A 141 -16.69 -18.60 8.47
C THR A 141 -16.40 -17.55 9.53
N LYS A 142 -16.06 -17.98 10.75
CA LYS A 142 -15.52 -17.07 11.81
C LYS A 142 -14.21 -16.48 11.31
N ASN A 143 -14.28 -15.47 10.45
CA ASN A 143 -13.12 -14.90 9.80
C ASN A 143 -12.81 -13.55 10.44
N GLU A 144 -12.43 -13.61 11.74
CA GLU A 144 -11.99 -12.44 12.51
C GLU A 144 -10.85 -11.71 11.79
N SER A 145 -9.93 -12.46 11.17
CA SER A 145 -8.82 -11.88 10.42
C SER A 145 -9.27 -11.16 9.15
N LEU A 146 -10.28 -11.67 8.44
CA LEU A 146 -10.83 -10.98 7.27
C LEU A 146 -11.53 -9.67 7.66
N LEU A 147 -12.32 -9.71 8.75
CA LEU A 147 -12.94 -8.50 9.28
C LEU A 147 -11.88 -7.49 9.71
N ALA A 148 -10.88 -7.92 10.47
CA ALA A 148 -9.79 -7.05 10.92
C ALA A 148 -9.03 -6.43 9.74
N GLN A 149 -8.73 -7.20 8.69
CA GLN A 149 -8.09 -6.69 7.48
C GLN A 149 -8.96 -5.63 6.77
N LYS A 150 -10.27 -5.86 6.65
CA LYS A 150 -11.18 -4.89 6.05
C LYS A 150 -11.32 -3.62 6.91
N GLN A 151 -11.40 -3.79 8.22
CA GLN A 151 -11.41 -2.67 9.17
C GLN A 151 -10.13 -1.85 9.07
N LEU A 152 -8.96 -2.51 8.99
CA LEU A 152 -7.67 -1.84 8.82
C LEU A 152 -7.60 -1.06 7.51
N LYS A 153 -7.99 -1.67 6.38
CA LYS A 153 -8.05 -0.96 5.08
C LYS A 153 -8.90 0.31 5.16
N HIS A 154 -10.07 0.22 5.78
CA HIS A 154 -10.95 1.37 5.98
C HIS A 154 -10.30 2.42 6.89
N TYR A 155 -9.73 2.00 8.01
CA TYR A 155 -9.10 2.88 9.00
C TYR A 155 -7.91 3.65 8.44
N LEU A 156 -7.13 3.02 7.55
CA LEU A 156 -6.01 3.66 6.85
C LEU A 156 -6.44 4.45 5.61
N GLY A 157 -7.69 4.33 5.16
CA GLY A 157 -8.16 4.95 3.92
C GLY A 157 -7.52 4.35 2.67
N LEU A 158 -7.13 3.05 2.72
CA LEU A 158 -6.56 2.35 1.57
C LEU A 158 -7.63 2.09 0.53
N LYS A 159 -7.31 2.37 -0.74
CA LYS A 159 -8.21 2.07 -1.85
C LYS A 159 -8.14 0.59 -2.23
N ASN A 160 -9.28 0.04 -2.62
CA ASN A 160 -9.31 -1.29 -3.22
C ASN A 160 -8.75 -1.20 -4.64
N LEU A 161 -7.56 -1.74 -4.84
CA LEU A 161 -6.95 -1.84 -6.16
C LEU A 161 -7.19 -3.23 -6.71
N SER A 162 -7.66 -3.32 -7.96
CA SER A 162 -7.79 -4.59 -8.66
C SER A 162 -6.44 -4.94 -9.30
N LEU A 163 -5.57 -5.60 -8.53
CA LEU A 163 -4.25 -6.04 -9.02
C LEU A 163 -4.35 -7.24 -9.98
N SER A 164 -5.49 -7.92 -10.01
CA SER A 164 -5.73 -9.07 -10.89
C SER A 164 -6.15 -8.71 -12.30
N VAL A 165 -6.55 -7.46 -12.55
CA VAL A 165 -6.92 -6.99 -13.88
C VAL A 165 -5.69 -6.42 -14.57
N PRO A 166 -5.25 -7.01 -15.70
CA PRO A 166 -4.15 -6.46 -16.48
C PRO A 166 -4.45 -5.01 -16.90
N ARG A 167 -3.48 -4.13 -16.75
CA ARG A 167 -3.56 -2.77 -17.25
C ARG A 167 -3.15 -2.76 -18.72
N ASP A 168 -3.84 -1.97 -19.51
CA ASP A 168 -3.58 -1.86 -20.93
C ASP A 168 -2.34 -0.99 -21.19
N CYS A 169 -1.29 -1.61 -21.69
CA CYS A 169 -0.02 -0.95 -22.01
C CYS A 169 -0.10 0.09 -23.14
N PHE A 170 -1.20 0.13 -23.89
CA PHE A 170 -1.40 1.14 -24.94
C PHE A 170 -2.05 2.41 -24.41
N SER A 171 -2.88 2.28 -23.39
CA SER A 171 -3.62 3.40 -22.78
C SER A 171 -3.08 3.83 -21.42
N ASP A 172 -2.14 3.07 -20.85
CA ASP A 172 -1.60 3.28 -19.51
C ASP A 172 -0.07 3.21 -19.51
N ALA A 173 0.57 4.06 -18.70
CA ALA A 173 2.01 4.03 -18.52
C ALA A 173 2.48 2.83 -17.68
N ILE A 174 1.56 2.16 -16.96
CA ILE A 174 1.84 1.02 -16.07
C ILE A 174 1.20 -0.21 -16.66
N CYS A 175 2.02 -1.20 -17.00
CA CYS A 175 1.56 -2.49 -17.52
C CYS A 175 1.92 -3.62 -16.54
N HIS A 176 1.00 -4.56 -16.33
CA HIS A 176 1.25 -5.83 -15.65
C HIS A 176 0.35 -6.91 -16.19
#